data_1d8e94b6c6b599bcb087bef173417c05
#
_entry.id   1d8e94b6c6b599bcb087bef173417c05
#
_cell.length_a   1.000
_cell.length_b   1.000
_cell.length_c   1.000
_cell.angle_alpha   90.00
_cell.angle_beta   90.00
_cell.angle_gamma   90.00
#
_symmetry.space_group_name_H-M   'P 1'
#
loop_
_entity.id
_entity.type
_entity.pdbx_description
1 polymer ?
#
loop_
_entity_poly.entity_id
_entity_poly.type
_entity_poly.pdbx_seq_one_letter_code
_entity_poly.pdbx_strand_id
1 'polypeptide(L)'
;MRYFLCSLLATWSLAALADQPLPTDPAAVQEELQTYYFDAARRGDVSMLDAFIDAHYSLNTQDEKGYTALILAAYHGHGPAVERLLAAGADACVQDKHGNTALMGAIFKGEVQIARRLLSTDCSPDQRNGAGQTAAMYAGLFKRTELLDALKAKGADLQAEDPLGNTATDLARGEIRMPAPR
;
A
#
# COMPACT_ATOMS: atom_id res chain seq x y z
N MET A 1 -52.80 23.71 35.05
CA MET A 1 -52.59 22.66 34.03
C MET A 1 -51.11 22.38 33.94
N ARG A 2 -50.71 21.22 34.38
CA ARG A 2 -49.31 20.88 34.67
C ARG A 2 -48.80 20.00 33.53
N TYR A 3 -47.77 20.44 32.81
CA TYR A 3 -47.08 19.62 31.80
C TYR A 3 -45.91 18.92 32.45
N PHE A 4 -46.04 17.60 32.62
CA PHE A 4 -44.91 16.72 32.93
C PHE A 4 -44.28 16.29 31.63
N LEU A 5 -43.12 16.86 31.33
CA LEU A 5 -42.24 16.36 30.28
C LEU A 5 -41.31 15.33 30.91
N CYS A 6 -41.54 14.06 30.59
CA CYS A 6 -40.70 12.94 30.95
C CYS A 6 -39.52 12.92 29.99
N SER A 7 -38.35 13.40 30.47
CA SER A 7 -37.08 13.28 29.75
C SER A 7 -36.52 11.87 29.96
N LEU A 8 -36.75 11.01 28.97
CA LEU A 8 -36.05 9.73 28.84
C LEU A 8 -34.65 10.00 28.29
N LEU A 9 -33.69 10.22 29.18
CA LEU A 9 -32.27 10.14 28.90
C LEU A 9 -31.92 8.67 28.65
N ALA A 10 -31.78 8.30 27.38
CA ALA A 10 -31.17 7.07 26.99
C ALA A 10 -29.67 7.13 27.32
N THR A 11 -29.30 6.70 28.51
CA THR A 11 -27.92 6.37 28.85
C THR A 11 -27.51 5.11 28.08
N TRP A 12 -26.99 5.32 26.88
CA TRP A 12 -26.31 4.23 26.19
C TRP A 12 -25.02 3.95 26.95
N SER A 13 -25.02 2.83 27.62
CA SER A 13 -23.87 2.34 28.39
C SER A 13 -22.69 2.13 27.47
N LEU A 14 -21.64 2.92 27.64
CA LEU A 14 -20.29 2.68 27.10
C LEU A 14 -19.66 1.37 27.64
N ALA A 15 -20.37 0.65 28.51
CA ALA A 15 -19.91 -0.59 29.15
C ALA A 15 -19.99 -1.84 28.26
N ALA A 16 -20.62 -1.75 27.08
CA ALA A 16 -20.82 -2.93 26.22
C ALA A 16 -19.63 -3.27 25.32
N LEU A 17 -18.57 -2.44 25.26
CA LEU A 17 -17.37 -2.75 24.49
C LEU A 17 -16.25 -3.41 25.28
N ALA A 18 -16.38 -3.52 26.61
CA ALA A 18 -15.32 -4.03 27.48
C ALA A 18 -15.42 -5.52 27.81
N ASP A 19 -16.44 -6.23 27.32
CA ASP A 19 -16.75 -7.60 27.75
C ASP A 19 -16.92 -8.59 26.58
N GLN A 20 -16.21 -8.37 25.48
CA GLN A 20 -16.05 -9.41 24.48
C GLN A 20 -14.92 -10.33 24.94
N PRO A 21 -15.19 -11.62 25.25
CA PRO A 21 -14.12 -12.54 25.55
C PRO A 21 -13.17 -12.61 24.35
N LEU A 22 -11.87 -12.45 24.63
CA LEU A 22 -10.84 -12.62 23.59
C LEU A 22 -11.06 -13.97 22.90
N PRO A 23 -10.92 -14.04 21.58
CA PRO A 23 -11.05 -15.30 20.88
C PRO A 23 -10.06 -16.32 21.48
N THR A 24 -10.56 -17.47 21.85
CA THR A 24 -9.75 -18.57 22.42
C THR A 24 -9.19 -19.49 21.33
N ASP A 25 -9.72 -19.36 20.10
CA ASP A 25 -9.21 -20.09 18.95
C ASP A 25 -7.97 -19.38 18.39
N PRO A 26 -6.81 -20.05 18.34
CA PRO A 26 -5.58 -19.47 17.79
C PRO A 26 -5.71 -18.94 16.36
N ALA A 27 -6.56 -19.57 15.53
CA ALA A 27 -6.79 -19.13 14.16
C ALA A 27 -7.54 -17.78 14.14
N ALA A 28 -8.57 -17.63 14.96
CA ALA A 28 -9.32 -16.39 15.09
C ALA A 28 -8.45 -15.24 15.65
N VAL A 29 -7.58 -15.53 16.62
CA VAL A 29 -6.59 -14.55 17.13
C VAL A 29 -5.65 -14.11 16.02
N GLN A 30 -5.16 -15.04 15.21
CA GLN A 30 -4.25 -14.72 14.10
C GLN A 30 -4.92 -13.84 13.05
N GLU A 31 -6.17 -14.10 12.69
CA GLU A 31 -6.95 -13.30 11.75
C GLU A 31 -7.20 -11.88 12.27
N GLU A 32 -7.52 -11.76 13.56
CA GLU A 32 -7.71 -10.47 14.21
C GLU A 32 -6.40 -9.66 14.24
N LEU A 33 -5.27 -10.28 14.59
CA LEU A 33 -3.96 -9.65 14.56
C LEU A 33 -3.60 -9.15 13.13
N GLN A 34 -3.86 -9.96 12.10
CA GLN A 34 -3.66 -9.53 10.72
C GLN A 34 -4.50 -8.30 10.37
N THR A 35 -5.77 -8.28 10.81
CA THR A 35 -6.67 -7.15 10.59
C THR A 35 -6.11 -5.87 11.22
N TYR A 36 -5.68 -5.91 12.48
CA TYR A 36 -5.07 -4.77 13.16
C TYR A 36 -3.78 -4.32 12.48
N TYR A 37 -2.93 -5.24 12.04
CA TYR A 37 -1.68 -4.93 11.37
C TYR A 37 -1.90 -4.17 10.05
N PHE A 38 -2.79 -4.68 9.20
CA PHE A 38 -3.09 -4.01 7.93
C PHE A 38 -3.86 -2.71 8.13
N ASP A 39 -4.73 -2.61 9.11
CA ASP A 39 -5.42 -1.36 9.43
C ASP A 39 -4.46 -0.29 9.97
N ALA A 40 -3.48 -0.66 10.77
CA ALA A 40 -2.42 0.24 11.19
C ALA A 40 -1.67 0.81 9.98
N ALA A 41 -1.33 -0.03 9.00
CA ALA A 41 -0.67 0.41 7.77
C ALA A 41 -1.56 1.33 6.91
N ARG A 42 -2.86 1.01 6.77
CA ARG A 42 -3.83 1.83 6.02
C ARG A 42 -4.06 3.21 6.64
N ARG A 43 -3.93 3.33 7.96
CA ARG A 43 -4.10 4.59 8.70
C ARG A 43 -2.79 5.31 8.99
N GLY A 44 -1.65 4.67 8.73
CA GLY A 44 -0.34 5.21 9.07
C GLY A 44 -0.06 5.26 10.57
N ASP A 45 -0.66 4.36 11.34
CA ASP A 45 -0.49 4.26 12.79
C ASP A 45 0.88 3.63 13.12
N VAL A 46 1.89 4.50 13.18
CA VAL A 46 3.28 4.07 13.45
C VAL A 46 3.40 3.40 14.81
N SER A 47 2.65 3.87 15.82
CA SER A 47 2.71 3.29 17.17
C SER A 47 2.23 1.83 17.18
N MET A 48 1.14 1.55 16.47
CA MET A 48 0.64 0.18 16.33
C MET A 48 1.60 -0.67 15.50
N LEU A 49 2.18 -0.14 14.42
CA LEU A 49 3.19 -0.84 13.64
C LEU A 49 4.44 -1.17 14.47
N ASP A 50 4.87 -0.26 15.36
CA ASP A 50 5.98 -0.51 16.28
C ASP A 50 5.68 -1.69 17.22
N ALA A 51 4.47 -1.80 17.74
CA ALA A 51 4.08 -2.94 18.58
C ALA A 51 4.20 -4.28 17.82
N PHE A 52 3.82 -4.33 16.54
CA PHE A 52 4.00 -5.52 15.69
C PHE A 52 5.48 -5.81 15.40
N ILE A 53 6.28 -4.78 15.14
CA ILE A 53 7.73 -4.91 14.89
C ILE A 53 8.43 -5.46 16.14
N ASP A 54 8.13 -4.90 17.32
CA ASP A 54 8.71 -5.32 18.59
C ASP A 54 8.30 -6.75 18.98
N ALA A 55 7.09 -7.16 18.59
CA ALA A 55 6.61 -8.53 18.69
C ALA A 55 7.19 -9.50 17.64
N HIS A 56 8.12 -9.04 16.79
CA HIS A 56 8.72 -9.83 15.70
C HIS A 56 7.68 -10.41 14.73
N TYR A 57 6.58 -9.67 14.49
CA TYR A 57 5.58 -10.07 13.52
C TYR A 57 6.17 -10.09 12.11
N SER A 58 5.74 -11.02 11.27
CA SER A 58 6.22 -11.12 9.89
C SER A 58 5.74 -9.92 9.06
N LEU A 59 6.66 -8.98 8.75
CA LEU A 59 6.33 -7.73 8.08
C LEU A 59 5.87 -7.91 6.62
N ASN A 60 6.20 -9.06 6.01
CA ASN A 60 5.85 -9.39 4.63
C ASN A 60 4.59 -10.26 4.53
N THR A 61 3.84 -10.42 5.63
CA THR A 61 2.52 -11.03 5.60
C THR A 61 1.63 -10.29 4.60
N GLN A 62 0.86 -11.05 3.82
CA GLN A 62 -0.03 -10.52 2.79
C GLN A 62 -1.49 -10.74 3.17
N ASP A 63 -2.33 -9.76 2.89
CA ASP A 63 -3.78 -9.89 2.99
C ASP A 63 -4.35 -10.72 1.81
N GLU A 64 -5.67 -10.89 1.78
CA GLU A 64 -6.37 -11.64 0.72
C GLU A 64 -6.15 -11.08 -0.69
N LYS A 65 -5.72 -9.84 -0.83
CA LYS A 65 -5.38 -9.19 -2.12
C LYS A 65 -3.88 -9.23 -2.42
N GLY A 66 -3.09 -9.80 -1.51
CA GLY A 66 -1.64 -9.83 -1.60
C GLY A 66 -0.96 -8.55 -1.14
N TYR A 67 -1.69 -7.62 -0.50
CA TYR A 67 -1.09 -6.40 0.01
C TYR A 67 -0.29 -6.68 1.28
N THR A 68 0.95 -6.19 1.33
CA THR A 68 1.72 -6.07 2.56
C THR A 68 1.40 -4.74 3.26
N ALA A 69 1.77 -4.61 4.54
CA ALA A 69 1.68 -3.33 5.24
C ALA A 69 2.44 -2.21 4.51
N LEU A 70 3.60 -2.52 3.92
CA LEU A 70 4.39 -1.57 3.15
C LEU A 70 3.65 -1.08 1.89
N ILE A 71 3.00 -1.99 1.14
CA ILE A 71 2.17 -1.63 -0.02
C ILE A 71 1.02 -0.72 0.42
N LEU A 72 0.32 -1.07 1.51
CA LEU A 72 -0.80 -0.28 2.03
C LEU A 72 -0.35 1.11 2.49
N ALA A 73 0.70 1.20 3.31
CA ALA A 73 1.24 2.47 3.79
C ALA A 73 1.69 3.38 2.62
N ALA A 74 2.36 2.82 1.62
CA ALA A 74 2.80 3.55 0.43
C ALA A 74 1.62 4.05 -0.41
N TYR A 75 0.61 3.20 -0.64
CA TYR A 75 -0.58 3.55 -1.39
C TYR A 75 -1.43 4.64 -0.73
N HIS A 76 -1.46 4.66 0.60
CA HIS A 76 -2.22 5.64 1.38
C HIS A 76 -1.42 6.91 1.76
N GLY A 77 -0.16 7.03 1.31
CA GLY A 77 0.63 8.25 1.49
C GLY A 77 1.26 8.40 2.89
N HIS A 78 1.38 7.32 3.64
CA HIS A 78 1.88 7.34 5.01
C HIS A 78 3.41 7.21 5.08
N GLY A 79 4.13 8.29 4.71
CA GLY A 79 5.59 8.33 4.68
C GLY A 79 6.26 7.81 5.97
N PRO A 80 5.89 8.29 7.17
CA PRO A 80 6.47 7.78 8.42
C PRO A 80 6.30 6.27 8.62
N ALA A 81 5.15 5.71 8.26
CA ALA A 81 4.91 4.26 8.34
C ALA A 81 5.79 3.49 7.33
N VAL A 82 5.94 4.00 6.10
CA VAL A 82 6.85 3.44 5.08
C VAL A 82 8.29 3.42 5.59
N GLU A 83 8.78 4.53 6.13
CA GLU A 83 10.14 4.62 6.68
C GLU A 83 10.33 3.60 7.81
N ARG A 84 9.37 3.50 8.71
CA ARG A 84 9.47 2.60 9.86
C ARG A 84 9.48 1.14 9.45
N LEU A 85 8.58 0.75 8.52
CA LEU A 85 8.53 -0.61 7.98
C LEU A 85 9.82 -0.99 7.25
N LEU A 86 10.35 -0.10 6.39
CA LEU A 86 11.61 -0.33 5.68
C LEU A 86 12.79 -0.44 6.64
N ALA A 87 12.86 0.42 7.66
CA ALA A 87 13.90 0.36 8.69
C ALA A 87 13.85 -0.93 9.52
N ALA A 88 12.67 -1.53 9.66
CA ALA A 88 12.46 -2.81 10.33
C ALA A 88 12.70 -4.04 9.43
N GLY A 89 13.03 -3.84 8.14
CA GLY A 89 13.35 -4.92 7.21
C GLY A 89 12.16 -5.44 6.39
N ALA A 90 11.08 -4.64 6.25
CA ALA A 90 10.02 -4.99 5.30
C ALA A 90 10.59 -5.02 3.86
N ASP A 91 10.24 -6.07 3.12
CA ASP A 91 10.69 -6.27 1.74
C ASP A 91 9.88 -5.40 0.77
N ALA A 92 10.54 -4.41 0.17
CA ALA A 92 9.92 -3.52 -0.81
C ALA A 92 9.64 -4.16 -2.17
N CYS A 93 10.20 -5.34 -2.44
CA CYS A 93 10.07 -6.04 -3.72
C CYS A 93 8.84 -6.96 -3.76
N VAL A 94 8.15 -7.16 -2.63
CA VAL A 94 6.92 -7.99 -2.58
C VAL A 94 5.85 -7.38 -3.48
N GLN A 95 5.20 -8.27 -4.24
CA GLN A 95 4.12 -7.91 -5.16
C GLN A 95 2.76 -8.34 -4.61
N ASP A 96 1.73 -7.53 -4.87
CA ASP A 96 0.34 -7.92 -4.63
C ASP A 96 -0.14 -9.01 -5.62
N LYS A 97 -1.38 -9.47 -5.53
CA LYS A 97 -1.94 -10.48 -6.46
C LYS A 97 -2.04 -10.00 -7.92
N HIS A 98 -1.92 -8.70 -8.17
CA HIS A 98 -1.83 -8.12 -9.52
C HIS A 98 -0.38 -7.92 -9.97
N GLY A 99 0.60 -8.29 -9.15
CA GLY A 99 2.01 -8.10 -9.40
C GLY A 99 2.50 -6.67 -9.14
N ASN A 100 1.71 -5.80 -8.53
CA ASN A 100 2.14 -4.44 -8.25
C ASN A 100 2.98 -4.39 -6.97
N THR A 101 4.03 -3.59 -7.00
CA THR A 101 4.88 -3.28 -5.85
C THR A 101 4.40 -2.04 -5.09
N ALA A 102 4.94 -1.81 -3.88
CA ALA A 102 4.74 -0.57 -3.14
C ALA A 102 5.14 0.67 -3.96
N LEU A 103 6.21 0.58 -4.76
CA LEU A 103 6.67 1.65 -5.65
C LEU A 103 5.61 2.00 -6.71
N MET A 104 5.03 0.99 -7.39
CA MET A 104 3.97 1.23 -8.38
C MET A 104 2.74 1.87 -7.74
N GLY A 105 2.36 1.45 -6.52
CA GLY A 105 1.28 2.04 -5.75
C GLY A 105 1.53 3.51 -5.41
N ALA A 106 2.73 3.86 -4.93
CA ALA A 106 3.13 5.23 -4.62
C ALA A 106 3.12 6.14 -5.87
N ILE A 107 3.64 5.65 -7.01
CA ILE A 107 3.62 6.40 -8.29
C ILE A 107 2.19 6.63 -8.75
N PHE A 108 1.34 5.61 -8.71
CA PHE A 108 -0.08 5.72 -9.06
C PHE A 108 -0.78 6.81 -8.26
N LYS A 109 -0.56 6.85 -6.95
CA LYS A 109 -1.15 7.85 -6.05
C LYS A 109 -0.48 9.22 -6.14
N GLY A 110 0.71 9.31 -6.71
CA GLY A 110 1.49 10.55 -6.80
C GLY A 110 2.26 10.90 -5.54
N GLU A 111 2.54 9.90 -4.71
CA GLU A 111 3.30 10.02 -3.47
C GLU A 111 4.81 10.08 -3.77
N VAL A 112 5.27 11.24 -4.26
CA VAL A 112 6.61 11.42 -4.82
C VAL A 112 7.72 11.09 -3.82
N GLN A 113 7.60 11.54 -2.57
CA GLN A 113 8.62 11.31 -1.56
C GLN A 113 8.71 9.82 -1.17
N ILE A 114 7.56 9.17 -1.05
CA ILE A 114 7.49 7.73 -0.79
C ILE A 114 8.07 6.94 -1.97
N ALA A 115 7.72 7.30 -3.20
CA ALA A 115 8.29 6.66 -4.39
C ALA A 115 9.82 6.80 -4.45
N ARG A 116 10.37 7.98 -4.16
CA ARG A 116 11.82 8.19 -4.07
C ARG A 116 12.47 7.33 -2.99
N ARG A 117 11.83 7.22 -1.84
CA ARG A 117 12.33 6.36 -0.75
C ARG A 117 12.33 4.89 -1.15
N LEU A 118 11.26 4.41 -1.80
CA LEU A 118 11.18 3.03 -2.31
C LEU A 118 12.19 2.77 -3.43
N LEU A 119 12.46 3.76 -4.29
CA LEU A 119 13.52 3.67 -5.31
C LEU A 119 14.92 3.53 -4.71
N SER A 120 15.16 3.97 -3.48
CA SER A 120 16.45 3.80 -2.82
C SER A 120 16.70 2.40 -2.26
N THR A 121 15.72 1.50 -2.34
CA THR A 121 15.88 0.08 -1.97
C THR A 121 16.56 -0.72 -3.09
N ASP A 122 16.95 -1.97 -2.80
CA ASP A 122 17.67 -2.83 -3.75
C ASP A 122 16.75 -3.55 -4.77
N CYS A 123 15.46 -3.18 -4.82
CA CYS A 123 14.54 -3.79 -5.77
C CYS A 123 14.86 -3.38 -7.22
N SER A 124 14.65 -4.32 -8.15
CA SER A 124 14.80 -4.03 -9.57
C SER A 124 13.82 -2.94 -10.00
N PRO A 125 14.27 -1.86 -10.66
CA PRO A 125 13.38 -0.82 -11.18
C PRO A 125 12.50 -1.33 -12.34
N ASP A 126 12.88 -2.45 -12.97
CA ASP A 126 12.19 -3.05 -14.11
C ASP A 126 11.28 -4.23 -13.73
N GLN A 127 10.98 -4.38 -12.43
CA GLN A 127 10.02 -5.38 -11.97
C GLN A 127 8.67 -5.14 -12.64
N ARG A 128 8.08 -6.22 -13.20
CA ARG A 128 6.82 -6.14 -13.95
C ARG A 128 5.64 -6.62 -13.12
N ASN A 129 4.52 -5.95 -13.27
CA ASN A 129 3.25 -6.44 -12.71
C ASN A 129 2.60 -7.50 -13.62
N GLY A 130 1.43 -8.02 -13.21
CA GLY A 130 0.69 -9.04 -13.96
C GLY A 130 0.21 -8.59 -15.34
N ALA A 131 0.18 -7.29 -15.62
CA ALA A 131 -0.09 -6.71 -16.94
C ALA A 131 1.19 -6.46 -17.75
N GLY A 132 2.37 -6.89 -17.27
CA GLY A 132 3.67 -6.68 -17.90
C GLY A 132 4.20 -5.25 -17.78
N GLN A 133 3.59 -4.40 -16.95
CA GLN A 133 3.95 -3.00 -16.82
C GLN A 133 5.02 -2.80 -15.74
N THR A 134 5.94 -1.85 -15.98
CA THR A 134 6.98 -1.44 -15.03
C THR A 134 6.57 -0.18 -14.27
N ALA A 135 7.31 0.13 -13.19
CA ALA A 135 7.15 1.40 -12.45
C ALA A 135 7.36 2.63 -13.37
N ALA A 136 8.28 2.54 -14.34
CA ALA A 136 8.53 3.60 -15.31
C ALA A 136 7.31 3.84 -16.23
N MET A 137 6.61 2.78 -16.63
CA MET A 137 5.36 2.92 -17.41
C MET A 137 4.27 3.62 -16.61
N TYR A 138 4.12 3.30 -15.31
CA TYR A 138 3.23 4.05 -14.42
C TYR A 138 3.61 5.53 -14.33
N ALA A 139 4.90 5.84 -14.15
CA ALA A 139 5.36 7.21 -14.10
C ALA A 139 5.08 7.97 -15.40
N GLY A 140 5.27 7.34 -16.56
CA GLY A 140 4.92 7.90 -17.88
C GLY A 140 3.42 8.15 -18.02
N LEU A 141 2.60 7.12 -17.74
CA LEU A 141 1.15 7.15 -17.88
C LEU A 141 0.50 8.27 -17.01
N PHE A 142 0.95 8.38 -15.76
CA PHE A 142 0.43 9.36 -14.80
C PHE A 142 1.17 10.70 -14.83
N LYS A 143 2.02 10.93 -15.85
CA LYS A 143 2.75 12.20 -16.05
C LYS A 143 3.61 12.60 -14.83
N ARG A 144 4.21 11.62 -14.19
CA ARG A 144 5.12 11.80 -13.03
C ARG A 144 6.55 11.98 -13.54
N THR A 145 6.83 13.06 -14.27
CA THR A 145 8.10 13.30 -14.97
C THR A 145 9.30 13.19 -14.02
N GLU A 146 9.19 13.79 -12.84
CA GLU A 146 10.23 13.74 -11.81
C GLU A 146 10.57 12.31 -11.37
N LEU A 147 9.56 11.43 -11.26
CA LEU A 147 9.77 10.03 -10.92
C LEU A 147 10.30 9.21 -12.10
N LEU A 148 9.91 9.56 -13.32
CA LEU A 148 10.45 8.95 -14.53
C LEU A 148 11.96 9.22 -14.65
N ASP A 149 12.40 10.44 -14.37
CA ASP A 149 13.82 10.80 -14.34
C ASP A 149 14.58 10.04 -13.23
N ALA A 150 13.98 9.93 -12.05
CA ALA A 150 14.57 9.18 -10.94
C ALA A 150 14.68 7.67 -11.24
N LEU A 151 13.67 7.08 -11.88
CA LEU A 151 13.69 5.69 -12.34
C LEU A 151 14.79 5.45 -13.37
N LYS A 152 14.91 6.35 -14.36
CA LYS A 152 16.01 6.32 -15.34
C LYS A 152 17.37 6.40 -14.67
N ALA A 153 17.55 7.28 -13.70
CA ALA A 153 18.79 7.40 -12.94
C ALA A 153 19.12 6.13 -12.12
N LYS A 154 18.09 5.39 -11.67
CA LYS A 154 18.23 4.08 -11.02
C LYS A 154 18.53 2.95 -12.00
N GLY A 155 18.51 3.20 -13.32
CA GLY A 155 18.80 2.22 -14.37
C GLY A 155 17.57 1.54 -14.97
N ALA A 156 16.36 2.10 -14.78
CA ALA A 156 15.15 1.58 -15.41
C ALA A 156 15.24 1.66 -16.95
N ASP A 157 14.81 0.60 -17.62
CA ASP A 157 14.67 0.58 -19.08
C ASP A 157 13.37 1.26 -19.51
N LEU A 158 13.47 2.50 -19.98
CA LEU A 158 12.32 3.26 -20.43
C LEU A 158 11.78 2.81 -21.80
N GLN A 159 12.50 1.94 -22.50
CA GLN A 159 12.11 1.35 -23.80
C GLN A 159 11.56 -0.07 -23.64
N ALA A 160 11.55 -0.63 -22.44
CA ALA A 160 10.89 -1.89 -22.18
C ALA A 160 9.42 -1.81 -22.59
N GLU A 161 8.92 -2.79 -23.33
CA GLU A 161 7.54 -2.83 -23.84
C GLU A 161 6.63 -3.67 -22.93
N ASP A 162 5.39 -3.20 -22.75
CA ASP A 162 4.30 -4.03 -22.21
C ASP A 162 3.76 -4.98 -23.31
N PRO A 163 2.82 -5.90 -23.03
CA PRO A 163 2.24 -6.80 -24.03
C PRO A 163 1.51 -6.10 -25.19
N LEU A 164 1.19 -4.82 -25.09
CA LEU A 164 0.61 -4.01 -26.14
C LEU A 164 1.66 -3.23 -26.93
N GLY A 165 2.93 -3.33 -26.55
CA GLY A 165 4.05 -2.61 -27.14
C GLY A 165 4.17 -1.18 -26.66
N ASN A 166 3.51 -0.77 -25.55
CA ASN A 166 3.69 0.55 -24.94
C ASN A 166 5.00 0.60 -24.17
N THR A 167 5.80 1.63 -24.37
CA THR A 167 6.97 1.95 -23.55
C THR A 167 6.66 3.04 -22.54
N ALA A 168 7.49 3.20 -21.51
CA ALA A 168 7.37 4.31 -20.57
C ALA A 168 7.47 5.68 -21.30
N THR A 169 8.29 5.76 -22.34
CA THR A 169 8.47 6.96 -23.15
C THR A 169 7.22 7.28 -23.97
N ASP A 170 6.59 6.29 -24.61
CA ASP A 170 5.34 6.48 -25.36
C ASP A 170 4.22 6.97 -24.44
N LEU A 171 4.04 6.31 -23.30
CA LEU A 171 3.05 6.68 -22.29
C LEU A 171 3.28 8.11 -21.75
N ALA A 172 4.52 8.51 -21.56
CA ALA A 172 4.87 9.87 -21.17
C ALA A 172 4.50 10.92 -22.21
N ARG A 173 4.50 10.58 -23.51
CA ARG A 173 4.01 11.42 -24.60
C ARG A 173 2.50 11.38 -24.78
N GLY A 174 1.82 10.41 -24.15
CA GLY A 174 0.39 10.19 -24.31
C GLY A 174 0.06 9.30 -25.52
N GLU A 175 1.03 8.60 -26.05
CA GLU A 175 0.90 7.64 -27.14
C GLU A 175 0.55 6.27 -26.54
N ILE A 176 -0.75 5.97 -26.40
CA ILE A 176 -1.23 4.77 -25.73
C ILE A 176 -1.79 3.80 -26.77
N ARG A 177 -1.20 2.61 -26.87
CA ARG A 177 -1.75 1.51 -27.65
C ARG A 177 -2.77 0.76 -26.79
N MET A 178 -3.96 0.62 -27.31
CA MET A 178 -5.08 -0.09 -26.66
C MET A 178 -5.31 -1.45 -27.30
N PRO A 179 -5.88 -2.43 -26.58
CA PRO A 179 -6.31 -3.67 -27.18
C PRO A 179 -7.29 -3.40 -28.34
N ALA A 180 -7.24 -4.21 -29.39
CA ALA A 180 -8.24 -4.12 -30.47
C ALA A 180 -9.66 -4.33 -29.87
N PRO A 181 -10.65 -3.56 -30.28
CA PRO A 181 -12.03 -3.77 -29.89
C PRO A 181 -12.48 -5.19 -30.27
N ARG A 182 -13.08 -5.91 -29.33
CA ARG A 182 -13.69 -7.24 -29.56
C ARG A 182 -15.00 -7.12 -30.32
#